data_c85b3f8c34e57c138638840e3e137f5f
#
_entry.id   c85b3f8c34e57c138638840e3e137f5f
#
_cell.length_a   1.000
_cell.length_b   1.000
_cell.length_c   1.000
_cell.angle_alpha   90.00
_cell.angle_beta   90.00
_cell.angle_gamma   90.00
#
_symmetry.space_group_name_H-M   'P 1'
#
loop_
_entity.id
_entity.type
_entity.pdbx_description
1 polymer ?
#
loop_
_entity_poly.entity_id
_entity_poly.type
_entity_poly.pdbx_seq_one_letter_code
_entity_poly.pdbx_strand_id
1 'polypeptide(L)'
;MQQVNVTAARWQQDSDGAWLCLRVQSPRAAMAVCDELQTGKEYVAQIKRKGRSLDANAYAWVLMDKLAAHYGIPRNDVYREEIKIIGGVSDVLCIVSKAADEFCRKWASKGTGWMAEQGPSKIPGCVNVTVWYGSSTYDVEQMSRLIDQIVADCREADIETLTPQELDSMKSRWGEAQAIG
;
A
#
# COMPACT_ATOMS: atom_id res chain seq x y z
N MET A 1 -23.16 -10.86 0.70
CA MET A 1 -22.45 -10.60 1.97
C MET A 1 -22.26 -9.09 2.07
N GLN A 2 -22.91 -8.42 3.02
CA GLN A 2 -22.80 -6.97 3.18
C GLN A 2 -21.50 -6.60 3.91
N GLN A 3 -20.89 -5.50 3.51
CA GLN A 3 -19.74 -4.92 4.18
C GLN A 3 -20.09 -3.55 4.73
N VAL A 4 -19.72 -3.29 5.98
CA VAL A 4 -19.90 -1.99 6.64
C VAL A 4 -18.56 -1.46 7.14
N ASN A 5 -18.35 -0.15 7.00
CA ASN A 5 -17.18 0.51 7.54
C ASN A 5 -17.39 0.81 9.02
N VAL A 6 -16.53 0.26 9.86
CA VAL A 6 -16.56 0.44 11.32
C VAL A 6 -15.49 1.45 11.71
N THR A 7 -15.88 2.47 12.48
CA THR A 7 -14.96 3.54 12.93
C THR A 7 -14.62 3.46 14.42
N ALA A 8 -15.41 2.73 15.21
CA ALA A 8 -15.14 2.47 16.61
C ALA A 8 -15.91 1.22 17.06
N ALA A 9 -15.47 0.61 18.14
CA ALA A 9 -16.15 -0.50 18.79
C ALA A 9 -16.25 -0.23 20.29
N ARG A 10 -17.34 -0.68 20.90
CA ARG A 10 -17.51 -0.79 22.34
C ARG A 10 -18.25 -2.08 22.64
N TRP A 11 -18.15 -2.57 23.85
CA TRP A 11 -18.95 -3.67 24.31
C TRP A 11 -19.86 -3.22 25.46
N GLN A 12 -20.96 -3.89 25.66
CA GLN A 12 -21.87 -3.74 26.80
C GLN A 12 -22.38 -5.12 27.19
N GLN A 13 -22.83 -5.24 28.45
CA GLN A 13 -23.39 -6.49 28.96
C GLN A 13 -24.78 -6.18 29.51
N ASP A 14 -25.71 -7.11 29.29
CA ASP A 14 -27.04 -7.12 29.87
C ASP A 14 -27.42 -8.51 30.34
N SER A 15 -28.70 -8.74 30.68
CA SER A 15 -29.22 -10.03 31.14
C SER A 15 -29.12 -11.15 30.09
N ASP A 16 -29.08 -10.76 28.82
CA ASP A 16 -29.11 -11.69 27.66
C ASP A 16 -27.71 -12.06 27.17
N GLY A 17 -26.69 -11.34 27.67
CA GLY A 17 -25.28 -11.60 27.35
C GLY A 17 -24.42 -10.37 27.05
N ALA A 18 -23.32 -10.60 26.35
CA ALA A 18 -22.38 -9.56 25.96
C ALA A 18 -22.63 -9.11 24.51
N TRP A 19 -22.73 -7.81 24.33
CA TRP A 19 -22.92 -7.18 23.02
C TRP A 19 -21.63 -6.54 22.54
N LEU A 20 -21.27 -6.79 21.27
CA LEU A 20 -20.26 -6.02 20.57
C LEU A 20 -20.95 -4.95 19.72
N CYS A 21 -20.87 -3.68 20.13
CA CYS A 21 -21.46 -2.56 19.43
C CYS A 21 -20.43 -1.92 18.50
N LEU A 22 -20.73 -1.84 17.22
CA LEU A 22 -19.86 -1.25 16.20
C LEU A 22 -20.43 0.09 15.75
N ARG A 23 -19.58 1.11 15.71
CA ARG A 23 -19.96 2.42 15.17
C ARG A 23 -19.82 2.40 13.65
N VAL A 24 -20.95 2.53 12.95
CA VAL A 24 -21.04 2.57 11.48
C VAL A 24 -21.46 3.99 11.05
N GLN A 25 -20.84 4.54 10.02
CA GLN A 25 -21.13 5.90 9.56
C GLN A 25 -22.52 6.04 8.92
N SER A 26 -23.00 5.00 8.23
CA SER A 26 -24.28 5.00 7.56
C SER A 26 -25.34 4.28 8.40
N PRO A 27 -26.37 5.00 8.92
CA PRO A 27 -27.48 4.36 9.63
C PRO A 27 -28.21 3.32 8.77
N ARG A 28 -28.40 3.60 7.47
CA ARG A 28 -29.01 2.66 6.52
C ARG A 28 -28.24 1.37 6.41
N ALA A 29 -26.90 1.43 6.32
CA ALA A 29 -26.07 0.24 6.23
C ALA A 29 -26.12 -0.57 7.54
N ALA A 30 -26.17 0.09 8.69
CA ALA A 30 -26.28 -0.58 9.99
C ALA A 30 -27.63 -1.31 10.10
N MET A 31 -28.74 -0.66 9.74
CA MET A 31 -30.06 -1.26 9.74
C MET A 31 -30.13 -2.49 8.81
N ALA A 32 -29.64 -2.36 7.59
CA ALA A 32 -29.67 -3.45 6.62
C ALA A 32 -28.90 -4.69 7.09
N VAL A 33 -27.77 -4.51 7.79
CA VAL A 33 -27.02 -5.65 8.39
C VAL A 33 -27.83 -6.27 9.52
N CYS A 34 -28.45 -5.46 10.38
CA CYS A 34 -29.28 -5.98 11.48
C CYS A 34 -30.52 -6.74 10.95
N ASP A 35 -31.14 -6.26 9.87
CA ASP A 35 -32.33 -6.89 9.27
C ASP A 35 -32.00 -8.25 8.62
N GLU A 36 -30.75 -8.43 8.14
CA GLU A 36 -30.29 -9.71 7.58
C GLU A 36 -30.02 -10.76 8.67
N LEU A 37 -29.76 -10.35 9.91
CA LEU A 37 -29.46 -11.25 11.02
C LEU A 37 -30.77 -11.79 11.62
N GLN A 38 -31.07 -13.06 11.37
CA GLN A 38 -32.28 -13.72 11.86
C GLN A 38 -32.05 -14.28 13.28
N THR A 39 -33.00 -14.02 14.16
CA THR A 39 -32.98 -14.56 15.51
C THR A 39 -32.90 -16.10 15.50
N GLY A 40 -32.07 -16.68 16.34
CA GLY A 40 -31.88 -18.11 16.46
C GLY A 40 -30.93 -18.78 15.46
N LYS A 41 -30.24 -17.99 14.64
CA LYS A 41 -29.14 -18.47 13.78
C LYS A 41 -27.79 -17.94 14.24
N GLU A 42 -26.77 -18.75 14.10
CA GLU A 42 -25.39 -18.33 14.39
C GLU A 42 -24.76 -17.69 13.17
N TYR A 43 -24.06 -16.58 13.38
CA TYR A 43 -23.35 -15.83 12.34
C TYR A 43 -21.90 -15.57 12.76
N VAL A 44 -20.99 -15.60 11.82
CA VAL A 44 -19.59 -15.22 12.04
C VAL A 44 -19.37 -13.80 11.55
N ALA A 45 -19.04 -12.87 12.46
CA ALA A 45 -18.61 -11.53 12.12
C ALA A 45 -17.09 -11.45 12.03
N GLN A 46 -16.55 -10.93 10.95
CA GLN A 46 -15.12 -10.74 10.72
C GLN A 46 -14.80 -9.25 10.58
N ILE A 47 -14.02 -8.73 11.55
CA ILE A 47 -13.54 -7.35 11.49
C ILE A 47 -12.13 -7.38 10.91
N LYS A 48 -11.98 -6.79 9.72
CA LYS A 48 -10.68 -6.63 9.06
C LYS A 48 -10.32 -5.15 9.05
N ARG A 49 -9.06 -4.84 9.23
CA ARG A 49 -8.55 -3.49 9.00
C ARG A 49 -8.88 -3.12 7.55
N LYS A 50 -9.49 -1.95 7.32
CA LYS A 50 -9.71 -1.44 5.97
C LYS A 50 -8.32 -1.32 5.32
N GLY A 51 -8.05 -2.18 4.36
CA GLY A 51 -6.80 -2.11 3.59
C GLY A 51 -6.73 -0.78 2.85
N ARG A 52 -5.53 -0.42 2.38
CA ARG A 52 -5.33 0.66 1.40
C ARG A 52 -6.38 0.50 0.30
N SER A 53 -6.89 1.60 -0.23
CA SER A 53 -7.83 1.51 -1.34
C SER A 53 -7.16 0.67 -2.44
N LEU A 54 -7.74 -0.46 -2.73
CA LEU A 54 -7.28 -1.35 -3.80
C LEU A 54 -7.18 -0.60 -5.13
N ASP A 55 -7.98 0.46 -5.28
CA ASP A 55 -8.09 1.26 -6.49
C ASP A 55 -6.78 1.99 -6.84
N ALA A 56 -6.14 2.67 -5.87
CA ALA A 56 -4.90 3.41 -6.13
C ALA A 56 -3.72 2.49 -6.45
N ASN A 57 -3.57 1.41 -5.68
CA ASN A 57 -2.52 0.43 -5.93
C ASN A 57 -2.78 -0.35 -7.23
N ALA A 58 -4.02 -0.76 -7.48
CA ALA A 58 -4.41 -1.43 -8.73
C ALA A 58 -4.18 -0.51 -9.94
N TYR A 59 -4.53 0.77 -9.83
CA TYR A 59 -4.29 1.74 -10.88
C TYR A 59 -2.80 1.92 -11.20
N ALA A 60 -1.96 2.06 -10.18
CA ALA A 60 -0.51 2.12 -10.37
C ALA A 60 0.02 0.89 -11.14
N TRP A 61 -0.45 -0.31 -10.78
CA TRP A 61 -0.05 -1.54 -11.49
C TRP A 61 -0.53 -1.58 -12.94
N VAL A 62 -1.74 -1.08 -13.25
CA VAL A 62 -2.24 -0.97 -14.63
C VAL A 62 -1.38 -0.02 -15.45
N LEU A 63 -0.96 1.11 -14.89
CA LEU A 63 -0.07 2.05 -15.57
C LEU A 63 1.33 1.46 -15.80
N MET A 64 1.88 0.78 -14.81
CA MET A 64 3.17 0.09 -14.94
C MET A 64 3.13 -1.03 -15.98
N ASP A 65 2.01 -1.74 -16.14
CA ASP A 65 1.83 -2.72 -17.22
C ASP A 65 1.85 -2.04 -18.60
N LYS A 66 1.23 -0.87 -18.74
CA LYS A 66 1.24 -0.08 -19.99
C LYS A 66 2.65 0.44 -20.31
N LEU A 67 3.38 0.99 -19.32
CA LEU A 67 4.78 1.41 -19.47
C LEU A 67 5.69 0.24 -19.85
N ALA A 68 5.54 -0.90 -19.19
CA ALA A 68 6.28 -2.11 -19.49
C ALA A 68 6.08 -2.56 -20.94
N ALA A 69 4.84 -2.55 -21.40
CA ALA A 69 4.51 -2.88 -22.79
C ALA A 69 5.08 -1.83 -23.78
N HIS A 70 5.04 -0.55 -23.45
CA HIS A 70 5.56 0.53 -24.28
C HIS A 70 7.09 0.43 -24.46
N TYR A 71 7.82 0.21 -23.36
CA TYR A 71 9.28 0.11 -23.39
C TYR A 71 9.81 -1.30 -23.70
N GLY A 72 8.96 -2.32 -23.76
CA GLY A 72 9.35 -3.70 -23.99
C GLY A 72 10.19 -4.32 -22.87
N ILE A 73 9.96 -3.89 -21.62
CA ILE A 73 10.67 -4.35 -20.42
C ILE A 73 9.70 -5.03 -19.43
N PRO A 74 10.20 -5.87 -18.50
CA PRO A 74 9.35 -6.48 -17.50
C PRO A 74 8.71 -5.45 -16.56
N ARG A 75 7.44 -5.59 -16.20
CA ARG A 75 6.72 -4.72 -15.26
C ARG A 75 7.45 -4.53 -13.92
N ASN A 76 8.08 -5.59 -13.42
CA ASN A 76 8.82 -5.52 -12.17
C ASN A 76 10.04 -4.61 -12.25
N ASP A 77 10.63 -4.45 -13.43
CA ASP A 77 11.76 -3.55 -13.64
C ASP A 77 11.28 -2.10 -13.72
N VAL A 78 10.14 -1.82 -14.39
CA VAL A 78 9.46 -0.53 -14.30
C VAL A 78 9.21 -0.16 -12.83
N TYR A 79 8.59 -1.04 -12.07
CA TYR A 79 8.30 -0.81 -10.65
C TYR A 79 9.55 -0.50 -9.81
N ARG A 80 10.66 -1.18 -10.07
CA ARG A 80 11.92 -0.94 -9.36
C ARG A 80 12.52 0.41 -9.69
N GLU A 81 12.48 0.81 -10.94
CA GLU A 81 12.97 2.14 -11.36
C GLU A 81 12.11 3.26 -10.76
N GLU A 82 10.79 3.13 -10.76
CA GLU A 82 9.90 4.11 -10.14
C GLU A 82 10.18 4.29 -8.63
N ILE A 83 10.44 3.20 -7.90
CA ILE A 83 10.84 3.27 -6.49
C ILE A 83 12.16 4.02 -6.31
N LYS A 84 13.13 3.85 -7.20
CA LYS A 84 14.42 4.55 -7.11
C LYS A 84 14.27 6.06 -7.32
N ILE A 85 13.35 6.46 -8.20
CA ILE A 85 13.15 7.86 -8.61
C ILE A 85 12.44 8.68 -7.54
N ILE A 86 11.40 8.16 -6.90
CA ILE A 86 10.52 8.97 -6.03
C ILE A 86 11.18 9.56 -4.78
N GLY A 87 12.35 9.12 -4.39
CA GLY A 87 13.06 9.59 -3.21
C GLY A 87 12.33 9.36 -1.86
N GLY A 88 13.07 9.47 -0.76
CA GLY A 88 12.51 9.35 0.59
C GLY A 88 12.03 7.94 0.98
N VAL A 89 12.39 6.93 0.19
CA VAL A 89 12.07 5.51 0.43
C VAL A 89 13.33 4.65 0.39
N SER A 90 14.47 5.25 0.70
CA SER A 90 15.78 4.60 0.71
C SER A 90 16.61 5.07 1.88
N ASP A 91 17.52 4.21 2.32
CA ASP A 91 18.54 4.49 3.33
C ASP A 91 19.92 4.02 2.84
N VAL A 92 20.98 4.59 3.41
CA VAL A 92 22.36 4.14 3.17
C VAL A 92 22.92 3.55 4.46
N LEU A 93 23.27 2.28 4.40
CA LEU A 93 23.78 1.52 5.53
C LEU A 93 25.26 1.19 5.33
N CYS A 94 26.09 1.36 6.36
CA CYS A 94 27.46 0.91 6.34
C CYS A 94 27.55 -0.54 6.82
N ILE A 95 27.91 -1.46 5.93
CA ILE A 95 27.93 -2.89 6.20
C ILE A 95 29.37 -3.41 6.08
N VAL A 96 29.78 -4.31 6.97
CA VAL A 96 31.07 -4.99 6.85
C VAL A 96 31.11 -5.78 5.54
N SER A 97 32.18 -5.59 4.73
CA SER A 97 32.25 -6.09 3.36
C SER A 97 31.96 -7.60 3.24
N LYS A 98 32.43 -8.42 4.17
CA LYS A 98 32.18 -9.86 4.17
C LYS A 98 30.75 -10.29 4.38
N ALA A 99 29.87 -9.39 4.91
CA ALA A 99 28.45 -9.65 5.18
C ALA A 99 27.52 -8.97 4.15
N ALA A 100 28.04 -8.13 3.27
CA ALA A 100 27.25 -7.28 2.40
C ALA A 100 26.40 -8.07 1.39
N ASP A 101 26.97 -9.10 0.77
CA ASP A 101 26.25 -9.93 -0.20
C ASP A 101 25.08 -10.70 0.43
N GLU A 102 25.29 -11.24 1.61
CA GLU A 102 24.24 -11.94 2.35
C GLU A 102 23.13 -10.96 2.77
N PHE A 103 23.52 -9.78 3.24
CA PHE A 103 22.59 -8.72 3.60
C PHE A 103 21.73 -8.32 2.38
N CYS A 104 22.34 -8.02 1.23
CA CYS A 104 21.62 -7.63 0.02
C CYS A 104 20.63 -8.72 -0.43
N ARG A 105 21.04 -9.98 -0.41
CA ARG A 105 20.15 -11.11 -0.74
C ARG A 105 18.96 -11.22 0.22
N LYS A 106 19.20 -11.11 1.53
CA LYS A 106 18.14 -11.14 2.54
C LYS A 106 17.21 -9.94 2.42
N TRP A 107 17.76 -8.77 2.08
CA TRP A 107 16.94 -7.58 1.86
C TRP A 107 16.02 -7.76 0.66
N ALA A 108 16.56 -8.15 -0.48
CA ALA A 108 15.80 -8.36 -1.72
C ALA A 108 14.76 -9.50 -1.60
N SER A 109 14.96 -10.47 -0.72
CA SER A 109 13.99 -11.56 -0.51
C SER A 109 12.68 -11.13 0.15
N LYS A 110 12.59 -9.91 0.67
CA LYS A 110 11.35 -9.37 1.29
C LYS A 110 10.25 -9.06 0.28
N GLY A 111 10.60 -8.87 -0.99
CA GLY A 111 9.63 -8.60 -2.05
C GLY A 111 10.21 -7.83 -3.24
N THR A 112 9.44 -7.70 -4.32
CA THR A 112 9.91 -7.15 -5.61
C THR A 112 10.48 -5.74 -5.52
N GLY A 113 9.92 -4.88 -4.69
CA GLY A 113 10.38 -3.49 -4.50
C GLY A 113 11.46 -3.32 -3.45
N TRP A 114 11.90 -4.40 -2.79
CA TRP A 114 12.98 -4.36 -1.83
C TRP A 114 14.30 -4.56 -2.55
N MET A 115 15.06 -3.49 -2.70
CA MET A 115 16.32 -3.51 -3.45
C MET A 115 17.48 -3.10 -2.54
N ALA A 116 18.70 -3.57 -2.86
CA ALA A 116 19.91 -3.20 -2.17
C ALA A 116 21.06 -3.16 -3.17
N GLU A 117 21.82 -2.07 -3.19
CA GLU A 117 22.97 -1.87 -4.07
C GLU A 117 24.19 -1.48 -3.26
N GLN A 118 25.32 -2.14 -3.54
CA GLN A 118 26.57 -1.85 -2.86
C GLN A 118 27.32 -0.72 -3.54
N GLY A 119 27.91 0.15 -2.75
CA GLY A 119 28.77 1.24 -3.19
C GLY A 119 30.01 1.39 -2.32
N PRO A 120 30.97 2.22 -2.73
CA PRO A 120 32.20 2.44 -1.99
C PRO A 120 31.93 3.09 -0.63
N SER A 121 32.67 2.66 0.39
CA SER A 121 32.69 3.27 1.73
C SER A 121 34.03 3.92 2.03
N LYS A 122 34.00 5.01 2.78
CA LYS A 122 35.22 5.64 3.32
C LYS A 122 35.76 4.89 4.54
N ILE A 123 34.99 3.95 5.11
CA ILE A 123 35.38 3.17 6.28
C ILE A 123 36.09 1.90 5.82
N PRO A 124 37.35 1.67 6.19
CA PRO A 124 38.08 0.45 5.81
C PRO A 124 37.35 -0.82 6.26
N GLY A 125 37.26 -1.81 5.37
CA GLY A 125 36.57 -3.08 5.63
C GLY A 125 35.07 -3.03 5.56
N CYS A 126 34.48 -1.89 5.17
CA CYS A 126 33.03 -1.69 4.99
C CYS A 126 32.69 -1.31 3.54
N VAL A 127 31.43 -1.53 3.17
CA VAL A 127 30.80 -1.00 1.98
C VAL A 127 29.53 -0.24 2.37
N ASN A 128 29.18 0.78 1.61
CA ASN A 128 27.88 1.42 1.73
C ASN A 128 26.86 0.58 0.96
N VAL A 129 25.74 0.26 1.57
CA VAL A 129 24.64 -0.41 0.91
C VAL A 129 23.45 0.56 0.89
N THR A 130 23.09 1.04 -0.30
CA THR A 130 21.84 1.75 -0.50
C THR A 130 20.72 0.73 -0.56
N VAL A 131 19.73 0.90 0.31
CA VAL A 131 18.56 0.03 0.37
C VAL A 131 17.29 0.81 0.03
N TRP A 132 16.39 0.20 -0.72
CA TRP A 132 15.06 0.73 -1.01
C TRP A 132 14.00 -0.15 -0.38
N TYR A 133 12.95 0.50 0.10
CA TYR A 133 11.79 -0.16 0.68
C TYR A 133 10.73 -0.40 -0.38
N GLY A 134 10.10 -1.57 -0.35
CA GLY A 134 8.98 -1.87 -1.22
C GLY A 134 7.73 -1.04 -0.86
N SER A 135 6.92 -0.66 -1.83
CA SER A 135 5.72 0.17 -1.64
C SER A 135 4.68 -0.40 -0.68
N SER A 136 4.83 -1.67 -0.27
CA SER A 136 3.99 -2.26 0.79
C SER A 136 4.15 -1.58 2.15
N THR A 137 5.26 -0.85 2.36
CA THR A 137 5.54 -0.11 3.61
C THR A 137 5.23 1.38 3.51
N TYR A 138 4.86 1.87 2.33
CA TYR A 138 4.66 3.29 2.09
C TYR A 138 3.44 3.82 2.83
N ASP A 139 3.59 5.03 3.37
CA ASP A 139 2.48 5.84 3.83
C ASP A 139 1.71 6.46 2.64
N VAL A 140 0.69 7.29 2.95
CA VAL A 140 -0.16 7.94 1.93
C VAL A 140 0.65 8.85 1.04
N GLU A 141 1.55 9.64 1.63
CA GLU A 141 2.34 10.62 0.90
C GLU A 141 3.36 9.95 -0.02
N GLN A 142 4.07 8.94 0.47
CA GLN A 142 5.03 8.16 -0.30
C GLN A 142 4.36 7.45 -1.48
N MET A 143 3.17 6.86 -1.24
CA MET A 143 2.43 6.20 -2.31
C MET A 143 1.83 7.19 -3.31
N SER A 144 1.41 8.37 -2.86
CA SER A 144 0.94 9.43 -3.76
C SER A 144 2.06 9.90 -4.69
N ARG A 145 3.28 10.07 -4.15
CA ARG A 145 4.47 10.40 -4.96
C ARG A 145 4.78 9.32 -5.99
N LEU A 146 4.67 8.04 -5.60
CA LEU A 146 4.86 6.93 -6.54
C LEU A 146 3.84 6.98 -7.68
N ILE A 147 2.58 7.21 -7.38
CA ILE A 147 1.53 7.32 -8.41
C ILE A 147 1.76 8.53 -9.30
N ASP A 148 2.15 9.68 -8.74
CA ASP A 148 2.42 10.89 -9.51
C ASP A 148 3.58 10.69 -10.48
N GLN A 149 4.64 10.01 -10.05
CA GLN A 149 5.77 9.68 -10.90
C GLN A 149 5.35 8.76 -12.06
N ILE A 150 4.66 7.65 -11.77
CA ILE A 150 4.17 6.72 -12.80
C ILE A 150 3.25 7.43 -13.80
N VAL A 151 2.39 8.35 -13.32
CA VAL A 151 1.51 9.14 -14.18
C VAL A 151 2.32 10.11 -15.06
N ALA A 152 3.38 10.72 -14.53
CA ALA A 152 4.25 11.59 -15.30
C ALA A 152 4.93 10.83 -16.44
N ASP A 153 5.51 9.66 -16.14
CA ASP A 153 6.18 8.82 -17.14
C ASP A 153 5.19 8.27 -18.19
N CYS A 154 3.96 7.92 -17.78
CA CYS A 154 2.92 7.56 -18.73
C CYS A 154 2.58 8.70 -19.68
N ARG A 155 2.50 9.95 -19.19
CA ARG A 155 2.23 11.12 -20.04
C ARG A 155 3.38 11.44 -20.99
N GLU A 156 4.62 11.27 -20.56
CA GLU A 156 5.79 11.41 -21.43
C GLU A 156 5.82 10.36 -22.55
N ALA A 157 5.28 9.17 -22.28
CA ALA A 157 5.13 8.07 -23.24
C ALA A 157 3.83 8.12 -24.07
N ASP A 158 3.04 9.21 -24.00
CA ASP A 158 1.73 9.35 -24.62
C ASP A 158 0.71 8.25 -24.21
N ILE A 159 0.87 7.70 -23.02
CA ILE A 159 -0.04 6.72 -22.46
C ILE A 159 -1.18 7.41 -21.71
N GLU A 160 -2.42 7.06 -22.05
CA GLU A 160 -3.63 7.62 -21.41
C GLU A 160 -3.68 7.29 -19.92
N THR A 161 -3.89 8.34 -19.11
CA THR A 161 -4.04 8.28 -17.65
C THR A 161 -5.36 8.87 -17.21
N LEU A 162 -5.73 8.69 -15.93
CA LEU A 162 -6.86 9.41 -15.34
C LEU A 162 -6.63 10.92 -15.43
N THR A 163 -7.73 11.68 -15.48
CA THR A 163 -7.68 13.14 -15.39
C THR A 163 -7.17 13.59 -14.01
N PRO A 164 -6.62 14.80 -13.87
CA PRO A 164 -6.18 15.31 -12.56
C PRO A 164 -7.26 15.24 -11.47
N GLN A 165 -8.52 15.54 -11.80
CA GLN A 165 -9.64 15.48 -10.86
C GLN A 165 -9.95 14.05 -10.39
N GLU A 166 -9.88 13.07 -11.29
CA GLU A 166 -10.05 11.66 -10.96
C GLU A 166 -8.91 11.14 -10.10
N LEU A 167 -7.68 11.56 -10.39
CA LEU A 167 -6.49 11.23 -9.59
C LEU A 167 -6.60 11.81 -8.18
N ASP A 168 -6.96 13.08 -8.05
CA ASP A 168 -7.13 13.74 -6.75
C ASP A 168 -8.25 13.07 -5.94
N SER A 169 -9.37 12.73 -6.58
CA SER A 169 -10.48 12.00 -5.95
C SER A 169 -10.05 10.60 -5.49
N MET A 170 -9.22 9.90 -6.25
CA MET A 170 -8.68 8.59 -5.88
C MET A 170 -7.72 8.70 -4.69
N LYS A 171 -6.81 9.67 -4.71
CA LYS A 171 -5.83 9.91 -3.63
C LYS A 171 -6.51 10.36 -2.34
N SER A 172 -7.51 11.26 -2.41
CA SER A 172 -8.28 11.71 -1.23
C SER A 172 -8.96 10.54 -0.55
N ARG A 173 -9.64 9.69 -1.30
CA ARG A 173 -10.26 8.45 -0.77
C ARG A 173 -9.24 7.51 -0.13
N TRP A 174 -8.03 7.50 -0.65
CA TRP A 174 -6.94 6.68 -0.10
C TRP A 174 -6.39 7.27 1.21
N GLY A 175 -6.22 8.60 1.29
CA GLY A 175 -5.85 9.32 2.50
C GLY A 175 -6.87 9.15 3.63
N GLU A 176 -8.18 9.31 3.32
CA GLU A 176 -9.25 9.08 4.28
C GLU A 176 -9.26 7.64 4.82
N ALA A 177 -8.90 6.66 4.01
CA ALA A 177 -8.82 5.27 4.42
C ALA A 177 -7.68 5.00 5.42
N GLN A 178 -6.65 5.85 5.47
CA GLN A 178 -5.54 5.76 6.43
C GLN A 178 -5.72 6.63 7.67
N ALA A 179 -6.36 7.79 7.55
CA ALA A 179 -6.58 8.72 8.67
C ALA A 179 -7.55 8.16 9.74
N ILE A 180 -8.23 7.05 9.44
CA ILE A 180 -9.20 6.37 10.32
C ILE A 180 -8.58 5.07 10.93
N GLY A 181 -7.29 4.89 10.81
CA GLY A 181 -6.56 3.71 11.30
C GLY A 181 -5.81 3.93 12.61
#